data_293c1877b2fc99d585115a32e7f669a3
#
_entry.id   293c1877b2fc99d585115a32e7f669a3
#
_cell.length_a   1.000
_cell.length_b   1.000
_cell.length_c   1.000
_cell.angle_alpha   90.00
_cell.angle_beta   90.00
_cell.angle_gamma   90.00
#
_symmetry.space_group_name_H-M   'P 1'
#
loop_
_entity.id
_entity.type
_entity.pdbx_description
1 polymer ?
#
loop_
_entity_poly.entity_id
_entity_poly.type
_entity_poly.pdbx_seq_one_letter_code
_entity_poly.pdbx_strand_id
1 'polypeptide(L)'
;MDNRTNIVELDWLVSEIDFIEKQVRENQEKFKFLVPAAASNNHVYEAEENTDWTASFWLGILFLTKELSNSKDFDRTIESQLASFKERLEKDIALDTHDIGFLYQLSAVADYRLNKNESSKQIAIQAADRLMERYSPKSQIIQAWGDLDDPKQRGRMIIDCLMNLPLLYFATEATGDESYKTAAYNHAKQTQKYIVRDNATTYHTYYFDDVTGVPKYGRTQQGYSDESCWARGQAWGIYGFTLSYLYTGDGSFLETATQLADYFLQELPEDLICYWDLIFKEGSQEEKDSSAAAIAACGLLELSKQLPVSDHRHFDYEKMAVKILGELQKNYTTKQVDGSNGLLLHAVYDKNSLKGVDECVIWGDYFYVEGITRLAKKWYCYW
;
A
#
# COMPACT_ATOMS: atom_id res chain seq x y z
N MET A 1 -27.55 -18.63 26.66
CA MET A 1 -26.65 -18.63 25.50
C MET A 1 -25.88 -17.35 25.58
N ASP A 2 -24.64 -17.42 26.01
CA ASP A 2 -23.82 -16.29 26.43
C ASP A 2 -23.21 -15.64 25.17
N ASN A 3 -23.86 -14.61 24.67
CA ASN A 3 -23.38 -13.78 23.56
C ASN A 3 -22.37 -12.74 24.09
N ARG A 4 -21.31 -13.20 24.71
CA ARG A 4 -20.12 -12.38 24.87
C ARG A 4 -19.38 -12.46 23.54
N THR A 5 -19.64 -11.49 22.66
CA THR A 5 -18.69 -11.07 21.64
C THR A 5 -17.33 -11.02 22.31
N ASN A 6 -16.37 -11.84 21.87
CA ASN A 6 -14.98 -11.72 22.25
C ASN A 6 -14.51 -10.32 21.80
N ILE A 7 -14.67 -9.34 22.67
CA ILE A 7 -14.00 -8.04 22.53
C ILE A 7 -12.52 -8.40 22.62
N VAL A 8 -11.82 -8.29 21.50
CA VAL A 8 -10.37 -8.39 21.49
C VAL A 8 -9.91 -7.22 22.37
N GLU A 9 -9.28 -7.52 23.50
CA GLU A 9 -8.74 -6.49 24.39
C GLU A 9 -7.65 -5.75 23.60
N LEU A 10 -7.87 -4.46 23.35
CA LEU A 10 -6.93 -3.57 22.65
C LEU A 10 -6.18 -2.70 23.66
N ASP A 11 -5.92 -3.23 24.86
CA ASP A 11 -5.26 -2.52 25.96
C ASP A 11 -3.85 -2.00 25.57
N TRP A 12 -3.21 -2.68 24.61
CA TRP A 12 -1.91 -2.29 24.07
C TRP A 12 -1.96 -1.07 23.12
N LEU A 13 -3.17 -0.70 22.63
CA LEU A 13 -3.30 0.29 21.56
C LEU A 13 -2.82 1.69 21.99
N VAL A 14 -3.08 2.09 23.22
CA VAL A 14 -2.66 3.40 23.74
C VAL A 14 -1.13 3.49 23.78
N SER A 15 -0.48 2.47 24.35
CA SER A 15 0.98 2.43 24.42
C SER A 15 1.64 2.35 23.03
N GLU A 16 0.93 1.77 22.06
CA GLU A 16 1.40 1.71 20.68
C GLU A 16 1.33 3.07 19.99
N ILE A 17 0.25 3.80 20.20
CA ILE A 17 0.10 5.18 19.71
C ILE A 17 1.19 6.08 20.29
N ASP A 18 1.48 5.98 21.60
CA ASP A 18 2.55 6.72 22.25
C ASP A 18 3.93 6.39 21.64
N PHE A 19 4.19 5.12 21.34
CA PHE A 19 5.42 4.69 20.66
C PHE A 19 5.53 5.29 19.25
N ILE A 20 4.49 5.17 18.44
CA ILE A 20 4.43 5.73 17.08
C ILE A 20 4.67 7.24 17.13
N GLU A 21 3.94 7.96 17.99
CA GLU A 21 4.05 9.41 18.10
C GLU A 21 5.48 9.84 18.47
N LYS A 22 6.08 9.17 19.45
CA LYS A 22 7.46 9.45 19.87
C LYS A 22 8.42 9.25 18.71
N GLN A 23 8.37 8.09 18.03
CA GLN A 23 9.28 7.76 16.93
C GLN A 23 9.14 8.73 15.76
N VAL A 24 7.90 9.11 15.42
CA VAL A 24 7.64 10.07 14.33
C VAL A 24 8.11 11.48 14.69
N ARG A 25 7.99 11.91 15.97
CA ARG A 25 8.55 13.18 16.46
C ARG A 25 10.08 13.22 16.35
N GLU A 26 10.76 12.16 16.71
CA GLU A 26 12.22 12.07 16.59
C GLU A 26 12.64 12.08 15.12
N ASN A 27 11.91 11.38 14.27
CA ASN A 27 12.18 11.29 12.84
C ASN A 27 11.96 12.60 12.09
N GLN A 28 10.95 13.39 12.42
CA GLN A 28 10.76 14.69 11.78
C GLN A 28 11.94 15.66 12.01
N GLU A 29 12.59 15.58 13.18
CA GLU A 29 13.78 16.36 13.47
C GLU A 29 15.01 15.86 12.70
N LYS A 30 15.08 14.53 12.48
CA LYS A 30 16.15 13.89 11.72
C LYS A 30 16.03 14.16 10.22
N PHE A 31 14.85 13.97 9.65
CA PHE A 31 14.63 14.07 8.20
C PHE A 31 14.40 15.51 7.74
N LYS A 32 13.79 16.38 8.56
CA LYS A 32 13.52 17.79 8.24
C LYS A 32 12.74 17.96 6.93
N PHE A 33 13.45 18.35 5.86
CA PHE A 33 12.89 18.58 4.52
C PHE A 33 12.99 17.34 3.61
N LEU A 34 13.78 16.37 4.03
CA LEU A 34 14.03 15.12 3.31
C LEU A 34 12.98 14.06 3.70
N VAL A 35 13.04 12.92 3.05
CA VAL A 35 12.21 11.75 3.34
C VAL A 35 13.09 10.58 3.78
N PRO A 36 12.56 9.59 4.51
CA PRO A 36 13.28 8.35 4.77
C PRO A 36 13.57 7.61 3.47
N ALA A 37 14.71 6.93 3.40
CA ALA A 37 14.99 5.94 2.37
C ALA A 37 13.89 4.85 2.33
N ALA A 38 13.73 4.20 1.19
CA ALA A 38 12.72 3.15 1.00
C ALA A 38 12.85 1.99 1.97
N ALA A 39 14.09 1.61 2.32
CA ALA A 39 14.42 0.61 3.31
C ALA A 39 15.52 1.13 4.23
N SER A 40 15.52 0.65 5.47
CA SER A 40 16.58 0.93 6.43
C SER A 40 17.88 0.18 6.11
N ASN A 41 18.94 0.56 6.80
CA ASN A 41 20.18 -0.17 6.85
C ASN A 41 20.54 -0.38 8.33
N ASN A 42 20.61 -1.63 8.78
CA ASN A 42 20.70 -1.98 10.18
C ASN A 42 19.61 -1.31 11.04
N HIS A 43 18.38 -1.35 10.53
CA HIS A 43 17.16 -0.80 11.14
C HIS A 43 17.17 0.73 11.33
N VAL A 44 18.01 1.45 10.59
CA VAL A 44 18.09 2.91 10.60
C VAL A 44 17.86 3.46 9.19
N TYR A 45 16.81 4.25 9.02
CA TYR A 45 16.59 4.98 7.77
C TYR A 45 17.56 6.13 7.63
N GLU A 46 18.16 6.25 6.47
CA GLU A 46 18.84 7.47 6.04
C GLU A 46 17.85 8.48 5.46
N ALA A 47 18.24 9.74 5.42
CA ALA A 47 17.44 10.80 4.83
C ALA A 47 17.80 10.98 3.35
N GLU A 48 16.80 11.02 2.47
CA GLU A 48 16.95 11.13 1.03
C GLU A 48 16.07 12.24 0.44
N GLU A 49 16.37 12.65 -0.77
CA GLU A 49 15.52 13.57 -1.55
C GLU A 49 14.20 12.87 -1.95
N ASN A 50 13.16 13.67 -2.18
CA ASN A 50 11.85 13.17 -2.62
C ASN A 50 11.89 12.75 -4.10
N THR A 51 12.55 11.63 -4.41
CA THR A 51 12.71 11.08 -5.77
C THR A 51 12.31 9.62 -5.90
N ASP A 52 12.23 8.88 -4.78
CA ASP A 52 11.80 7.47 -4.77
C ASP A 52 10.26 7.36 -4.82
N TRP A 53 9.73 6.21 -5.25
CA TRP A 53 8.30 5.93 -5.27
C TRP A 53 7.69 5.85 -3.87
N THR A 54 8.51 5.63 -2.86
CA THR A 54 8.09 5.45 -1.46
C THR A 54 7.96 6.75 -0.67
N ALA A 55 8.39 7.87 -1.22
CA ALA A 55 8.53 9.13 -0.49
C ALA A 55 7.24 9.59 0.24
N SER A 56 6.07 9.34 -0.36
CA SER A 56 4.78 9.77 0.21
C SER A 56 4.33 9.00 1.45
N PHE A 57 4.86 7.79 1.67
CA PHE A 57 4.51 7.02 2.87
C PHE A 57 4.94 7.75 4.15
N TRP A 58 6.06 8.48 4.11
CA TRP A 58 6.46 9.34 5.22
C TRP A 58 5.42 10.43 5.51
N LEU A 59 4.96 11.13 4.47
CA LEU A 59 3.93 12.15 4.63
C LEU A 59 2.60 11.55 5.11
N GLY A 60 2.26 10.36 4.61
CA GLY A 60 1.11 9.59 5.10
C GLY A 60 1.23 9.26 6.59
N ILE A 61 2.41 8.83 7.07
CA ILE A 61 2.68 8.58 8.50
C ILE A 61 2.49 9.89 9.32
N LEU A 62 2.98 11.02 8.83
CA LEU A 62 2.80 12.31 9.50
C LEU A 62 1.31 12.69 9.64
N PHE A 63 0.51 12.50 8.58
CA PHE A 63 -0.93 12.74 8.64
C PHE A 63 -1.63 11.82 9.64
N LEU A 64 -1.36 10.51 9.58
CA LEU A 64 -1.96 9.52 10.48
C LEU A 64 -1.57 9.79 11.94
N THR A 65 -0.30 10.10 12.21
CA THR A 65 0.18 10.41 13.55
C THR A 65 -0.45 11.68 14.09
N LYS A 66 -0.58 12.72 13.24
CA LYS A 66 -1.32 13.95 13.59
C LYS A 66 -2.77 13.66 13.96
N GLU A 67 -3.45 12.77 13.22
CA GLU A 67 -4.82 12.37 13.52
C GLU A 67 -4.94 11.54 14.80
N LEU A 68 -3.97 10.70 15.12
CA LEU A 68 -3.93 9.89 16.34
C LEU A 68 -3.68 10.74 17.59
N SER A 69 -2.70 11.64 17.52
CA SER A 69 -2.28 12.48 18.66
C SER A 69 -3.08 13.78 18.79
N ASN A 70 -3.81 14.18 17.74
CA ASN A 70 -4.44 15.49 17.63
C ASN A 70 -3.45 16.66 17.84
N SER A 71 -2.17 16.47 17.51
CA SER A 71 -1.09 17.43 17.70
C SER A 71 -0.87 18.30 16.44
N LYS A 72 -0.52 19.57 16.67
CA LYS A 72 -0.10 20.50 15.61
C LYS A 72 1.40 20.50 15.35
N ASP A 73 2.16 19.74 16.11
CA ASP A 73 3.62 19.74 16.01
C ASP A 73 4.14 19.22 14.67
N PHE A 74 3.30 18.49 13.93
CA PHE A 74 3.61 17.97 12.60
C PHE A 74 3.30 18.95 11.46
N ASP A 75 2.55 20.02 11.69
CA ASP A 75 2.02 20.91 10.64
C ASP A 75 3.11 21.47 9.77
N ARG A 76 4.20 21.99 10.37
CA ARG A 76 5.32 22.58 9.61
C ARG A 76 6.02 21.57 8.70
N THR A 77 6.22 20.36 9.18
CA THR A 77 6.84 19.28 8.39
C THR A 77 5.91 18.85 7.26
N ILE A 78 4.61 18.70 7.54
CA ILE A 78 3.59 18.40 6.52
C ILE A 78 3.56 19.46 5.42
N GLU A 79 3.53 20.76 5.78
CA GLU A 79 3.55 21.86 4.80
C GLU A 79 4.81 21.83 3.91
N SER A 80 5.97 21.57 4.52
CA SER A 80 7.22 21.44 3.78
C SER A 80 7.23 20.27 2.82
N GLN A 81 6.72 19.11 3.25
CA GLN A 81 6.62 17.91 2.41
C GLN A 81 5.63 18.14 1.26
N LEU A 82 4.46 18.74 1.52
CA LEU A 82 3.51 19.09 0.46
C LEU A 82 4.12 20.01 -0.60
N ALA A 83 4.93 21.00 -0.18
CA ALA A 83 5.64 21.86 -1.10
C ALA A 83 6.65 21.08 -1.96
N SER A 84 7.34 20.11 -1.38
CA SER A 84 8.28 19.21 -2.09
C SER A 84 7.56 18.34 -3.13
N PHE A 85 6.39 17.77 -2.81
CA PHE A 85 5.59 17.00 -3.78
C PHE A 85 5.03 17.86 -4.91
N LYS A 86 4.64 19.10 -4.62
CA LYS A 86 4.26 20.09 -5.65
C LYS A 86 5.43 20.37 -6.60
N GLU A 87 6.60 20.67 -6.06
CA GLU A 87 7.82 20.92 -6.86
C GLU A 87 8.20 19.71 -7.71
N ARG A 88 8.10 18.50 -7.15
CA ARG A 88 8.35 17.23 -7.86
C ARG A 88 7.47 17.09 -9.10
N LEU A 89 6.17 17.40 -8.97
CA LEU A 89 5.24 17.36 -10.10
C LEU A 89 5.55 18.43 -11.14
N GLU A 90 5.71 19.68 -10.69
CA GLU A 90 5.96 20.83 -11.58
C GLU A 90 7.27 20.68 -12.39
N LYS A 91 8.26 19.99 -11.84
CA LYS A 91 9.57 19.76 -12.47
C LYS A 91 9.69 18.36 -13.12
N ASP A 92 8.63 17.56 -13.09
CA ASP A 92 8.60 16.18 -13.61
C ASP A 92 9.74 15.28 -13.08
N ILE A 93 10.02 15.37 -11.77
CA ILE A 93 11.16 14.67 -11.15
C ILE A 93 10.79 13.20 -10.87
N ALA A 94 11.44 12.26 -11.54
CA ALA A 94 11.30 10.81 -11.31
C ALA A 94 9.82 10.34 -11.33
N LEU A 95 9.05 10.77 -12.35
CA LEU A 95 7.65 10.42 -12.54
C LEU A 95 7.40 9.43 -13.68
N ASP A 96 8.45 8.77 -14.19
CA ASP A 96 8.32 7.70 -15.20
C ASP A 96 7.91 6.37 -14.57
N THR A 97 6.82 6.40 -13.79
CA THR A 97 6.29 5.27 -13.03
C THR A 97 4.78 5.39 -12.85
N HIS A 98 4.09 4.25 -12.68
CA HIS A 98 2.69 4.25 -12.25
C HIS A 98 2.52 4.65 -10.76
N ASP A 99 3.60 4.64 -9.98
CA ASP A 99 3.58 4.98 -8.56
C ASP A 99 3.27 6.44 -8.26
N ILE A 100 3.05 7.25 -9.30
CA ILE A 100 2.39 8.56 -9.20
C ILE A 100 1.12 8.46 -8.32
N GLY A 101 0.38 7.35 -8.42
CA GLY A 101 -0.76 7.10 -7.56
C GLY A 101 -0.38 7.08 -6.09
N PHE A 102 0.59 6.28 -5.65
CA PHE A 102 1.10 6.28 -4.28
C PHE A 102 1.55 7.68 -3.85
N LEU A 103 2.37 8.34 -4.68
CA LEU A 103 2.97 9.64 -4.37
C LEU A 103 1.93 10.70 -4.07
N TYR A 104 0.87 10.79 -4.89
CA TYR A 104 -0.09 11.90 -4.77
C TYR A 104 -1.36 11.52 -4.01
N GLN A 105 -1.64 10.25 -3.80
CA GLN A 105 -2.73 9.81 -2.93
C GLN A 105 -2.44 10.11 -1.47
N LEU A 106 -1.22 9.77 -1.00
CA LEU A 106 -0.81 9.98 0.39
C LEU A 106 -0.28 11.40 0.67
N SER A 107 -0.16 12.23 -0.35
CA SER A 107 0.21 13.64 -0.21
C SER A 107 -0.98 14.56 -0.53
N ALA A 108 -1.18 14.88 -1.78
CA ALA A 108 -2.16 15.89 -2.21
C ALA A 108 -3.61 15.48 -1.95
N VAL A 109 -3.98 14.22 -2.24
CA VAL A 109 -5.36 13.74 -1.97
C VAL A 109 -5.63 13.67 -0.48
N ALA A 110 -4.68 13.14 0.32
CA ALA A 110 -4.81 13.08 1.77
C ALA A 110 -5.00 14.48 2.37
N ASP A 111 -4.18 15.46 1.96
CA ASP A 111 -4.33 16.84 2.42
C ASP A 111 -5.69 17.46 2.03
N TYR A 112 -6.13 17.24 0.80
CA TYR A 112 -7.45 17.72 0.40
C TYR A 112 -8.58 17.05 1.20
N ARG A 113 -8.50 15.75 1.43
CA ARG A 113 -9.51 15.02 2.24
C ARG A 113 -9.59 15.53 3.67
N LEU A 114 -8.44 15.78 4.30
CA LEU A 114 -8.33 16.25 5.69
C LEU A 114 -8.64 17.75 5.85
N ASN A 115 -8.03 18.57 5.02
CA ASN A 115 -7.98 20.02 5.21
C ASN A 115 -8.81 20.83 4.19
N LYS A 116 -9.39 20.15 3.17
CA LYS A 116 -10.10 20.79 2.05
C LYS A 116 -9.25 21.82 1.30
N ASN A 117 -7.95 21.56 1.20
CA ASN A 117 -6.99 22.42 0.53
C ASN A 117 -7.17 22.34 -0.99
N GLU A 118 -7.75 23.36 -1.59
CA GLU A 118 -8.00 23.41 -3.04
C GLU A 118 -6.72 23.39 -3.89
N SER A 119 -5.59 23.89 -3.36
CA SER A 119 -4.29 23.79 -4.04
C SER A 119 -3.85 22.32 -4.14
N SER A 120 -4.01 21.55 -3.07
CA SER A 120 -3.69 20.12 -3.06
C SER A 120 -4.62 19.32 -3.99
N LYS A 121 -5.92 19.69 -4.07
CA LYS A 121 -6.83 19.12 -5.05
C LYS A 121 -6.36 19.33 -6.50
N GLN A 122 -5.91 20.54 -6.84
CA GLN A 122 -5.38 20.81 -8.17
C GLN A 122 -4.10 20.02 -8.48
N ILE A 123 -3.20 19.88 -7.51
CA ILE A 123 -2.00 19.04 -7.62
C ILE A 123 -2.39 17.57 -7.87
N ALA A 124 -3.37 17.05 -7.14
CA ALA A 124 -3.85 15.67 -7.32
C ALA A 124 -4.44 15.43 -8.72
N ILE A 125 -5.21 16.39 -9.26
CA ILE A 125 -5.73 16.31 -10.62
C ILE A 125 -4.59 16.31 -11.65
N GLN A 126 -3.62 17.21 -11.52
CA GLN A 126 -2.46 17.25 -12.43
C GLN A 126 -1.62 15.95 -12.35
N ALA A 127 -1.50 15.37 -11.16
CA ALA A 127 -0.83 14.07 -10.98
C ALA A 127 -1.63 12.94 -11.65
N ALA A 128 -2.95 12.98 -11.60
CA ALA A 128 -3.80 12.03 -12.33
C ALA A 128 -3.65 12.20 -13.86
N ASP A 129 -3.55 13.43 -14.38
CA ASP A 129 -3.24 13.70 -15.79
C ASP A 129 -1.90 13.05 -16.18
N ARG A 130 -0.86 13.23 -15.35
CA ARG A 130 0.47 12.63 -15.58
C ARG A 130 0.43 11.10 -15.53
N LEU A 131 -0.39 10.51 -14.64
CA LEU A 131 -0.60 9.07 -14.60
C LEU A 131 -1.35 8.55 -15.83
N MET A 132 -2.33 9.30 -16.37
CA MET A 132 -3.07 8.96 -17.58
C MET A 132 -2.19 8.87 -18.82
N GLU A 133 -1.06 9.59 -18.89
CA GLU A 133 -0.10 9.47 -19.99
C GLU A 133 0.48 8.05 -20.10
N ARG A 134 0.46 7.29 -19.00
CA ARG A 134 0.90 5.89 -18.96
C ARG A 134 -0.19 4.89 -19.35
N TYR A 135 -1.43 5.34 -19.56
CA TYR A 135 -2.52 4.46 -19.97
C TYR A 135 -2.40 4.06 -21.43
N SER A 136 -2.37 2.75 -21.71
CA SER A 136 -2.40 2.18 -23.05
C SER A 136 -3.83 1.75 -23.41
N PRO A 137 -4.53 2.45 -24.33
CA PRO A 137 -5.89 2.06 -24.73
C PRO A 137 -5.99 0.69 -25.39
N LYS A 138 -4.90 0.21 -26.01
CA LYS A 138 -4.88 -1.09 -26.71
C LYS A 138 -4.86 -2.26 -25.75
N SER A 139 -3.97 -2.23 -24.76
CA SER A 139 -3.87 -3.24 -23.70
C SER A 139 -4.80 -2.96 -22.53
N GLN A 140 -5.36 -1.75 -22.45
CA GLN A 140 -6.22 -1.27 -21.37
C GLN A 140 -5.52 -1.33 -19.99
N ILE A 141 -4.24 -1.03 -19.95
CA ILE A 141 -3.41 -1.01 -18.74
C ILE A 141 -2.76 0.34 -18.53
N ILE A 142 -2.47 0.67 -17.29
CA ILE A 142 -1.50 1.69 -16.90
C ILE A 142 -0.14 0.99 -16.85
N GLN A 143 0.79 1.47 -17.66
CA GLN A 143 2.10 0.85 -17.79
C GLN A 143 2.96 1.18 -16.57
N ALA A 144 3.67 0.18 -16.07
CA ALA A 144 4.49 0.27 -14.85
C ALA A 144 5.63 1.29 -14.97
N TRP A 145 6.77 1.03 -14.40
CA TRP A 145 7.94 1.92 -14.47
C TRP A 145 8.62 1.89 -15.83
N GLY A 146 9.42 2.92 -16.09
CA GLY A 146 10.31 3.03 -17.23
C GLY A 146 9.84 4.04 -18.27
N ASP A 147 10.77 4.39 -19.14
CA ASP A 147 10.58 5.32 -20.24
C ASP A 147 9.61 4.72 -21.29
N LEU A 148 8.51 5.42 -21.56
CA LEU A 148 7.53 5.00 -22.57
C LEU A 148 8.01 5.22 -24.02
N ASP A 149 9.07 5.96 -24.24
CA ASP A 149 9.73 6.10 -25.55
C ASP A 149 10.62 4.87 -25.87
N ASP A 150 11.01 4.08 -24.85
CA ASP A 150 11.70 2.80 -25.06
C ASP A 150 10.69 1.65 -25.20
N PRO A 151 10.53 1.05 -26.40
CA PRO A 151 9.60 -0.07 -26.62
C PRO A 151 9.84 -1.28 -25.70
N LYS A 152 11.06 -1.46 -25.18
CA LYS A 152 11.39 -2.57 -24.26
C LYS A 152 10.82 -2.39 -22.88
N GLN A 153 10.44 -1.17 -22.50
CA GLN A 153 9.90 -0.83 -21.20
C GLN A 153 8.37 -0.72 -21.20
N ARG A 154 7.75 -0.79 -22.38
CA ARG A 154 6.28 -0.74 -22.54
C ARG A 154 5.61 -2.10 -22.35
N GLY A 155 4.29 -2.08 -22.16
CA GLY A 155 3.45 -3.27 -22.08
C GLY A 155 3.53 -4.05 -20.78
N ARG A 156 4.10 -3.48 -19.71
CA ARG A 156 4.20 -4.10 -18.40
C ARG A 156 3.11 -3.60 -17.46
N MET A 157 2.39 -4.53 -16.86
CA MET A 157 1.41 -4.31 -15.79
C MET A 157 1.90 -4.99 -14.51
N ILE A 158 1.69 -4.36 -13.35
CA ILE A 158 2.11 -4.87 -12.04
C ILE A 158 0.93 -4.83 -11.07
N ILE A 159 0.85 -5.82 -10.17
CA ILE A 159 -0.26 -5.98 -9.21
C ILE A 159 -0.46 -4.74 -8.32
N ASP A 160 0.61 -4.08 -7.90
CA ASP A 160 0.57 -2.93 -6.99
C ASP A 160 -0.04 -1.66 -7.64
N CYS A 161 -0.15 -1.63 -8.97
CA CYS A 161 -0.86 -0.56 -9.66
C CYS A 161 -2.31 -0.42 -9.18
N LEU A 162 -2.93 -1.48 -8.67
CA LEU A 162 -4.26 -1.41 -8.06
C LEU A 162 -4.35 -0.37 -6.94
N MET A 163 -3.26 -0.16 -6.19
CA MET A 163 -3.16 0.87 -5.15
C MET A 163 -2.89 2.27 -5.71
N ASN A 164 -2.55 2.39 -6.98
CA ASN A 164 -2.35 3.66 -7.67
C ASN A 164 -3.64 4.18 -8.34
N LEU A 165 -4.62 3.29 -8.57
CA LEU A 165 -5.90 3.63 -9.21
C LEU A 165 -6.78 4.61 -8.41
N PRO A 166 -6.74 4.64 -7.07
CA PRO A 166 -7.52 5.61 -6.28
C PRO A 166 -7.29 7.07 -6.69
N LEU A 167 -6.09 7.43 -7.17
CA LEU A 167 -5.82 8.76 -7.69
C LEU A 167 -6.69 9.11 -8.90
N LEU A 168 -6.92 8.15 -9.80
CA LEU A 168 -7.77 8.33 -10.97
C LEU A 168 -9.26 8.36 -10.58
N TYR A 169 -9.69 7.53 -9.64
CA TYR A 169 -11.04 7.59 -9.11
C TYR A 169 -11.30 8.95 -8.44
N PHE A 170 -10.36 9.43 -7.63
CA PHE A 170 -10.43 10.77 -7.04
C PHE A 170 -10.52 11.88 -8.10
N ALA A 171 -9.74 11.80 -9.17
CA ALA A 171 -9.77 12.78 -10.25
C ALA A 171 -11.15 12.83 -10.93
N THR A 172 -11.80 11.68 -11.14
CA THR A 172 -13.19 11.64 -11.61
C THR A 172 -14.16 12.32 -10.64
N GLU A 173 -14.05 12.03 -9.33
CA GLU A 173 -14.88 12.68 -8.31
C GLU A 173 -14.69 14.21 -8.28
N ALA A 174 -13.44 14.65 -8.47
CA ALA A 174 -13.07 16.04 -8.38
C ALA A 174 -13.44 16.88 -9.62
N THR A 175 -13.47 16.26 -10.81
CA THR A 175 -13.64 16.95 -12.11
C THR A 175 -14.95 16.60 -12.83
N GLY A 176 -15.51 15.43 -12.56
CA GLY A 176 -16.63 14.85 -13.33
C GLY A 176 -16.19 14.19 -14.65
N ASP A 177 -14.89 14.13 -14.94
CA ASP A 177 -14.39 13.46 -16.15
C ASP A 177 -14.28 11.94 -15.91
N GLU A 178 -15.14 11.18 -16.60
CA GLU A 178 -15.20 9.71 -16.50
C GLU A 178 -14.01 9.00 -17.18
N SER A 179 -13.16 9.70 -17.90
CA SER A 179 -12.00 9.09 -18.58
C SER A 179 -11.02 8.47 -17.59
N TYR A 180 -10.79 9.14 -16.46
CA TYR A 180 -9.93 8.63 -15.38
C TYR A 180 -10.48 7.33 -14.78
N LYS A 181 -11.75 7.32 -14.39
CA LYS A 181 -12.43 6.13 -13.86
C LYS A 181 -12.44 5.00 -14.86
N THR A 182 -12.66 5.30 -16.14
CA THR A 182 -12.62 4.29 -17.21
C THR A 182 -11.27 3.64 -17.34
N ALA A 183 -10.19 4.43 -17.31
CA ALA A 183 -8.82 3.90 -17.36
C ALA A 183 -8.50 3.02 -16.13
N ALA A 184 -8.85 3.48 -14.93
CA ALA A 184 -8.67 2.75 -13.70
C ALA A 184 -9.47 1.43 -13.68
N TYR A 185 -10.74 1.48 -14.06
CA TYR A 185 -11.61 0.30 -14.15
C TYR A 185 -11.07 -0.73 -15.15
N ASN A 186 -10.68 -0.30 -16.32
CA ASN A 186 -10.11 -1.17 -17.35
C ASN A 186 -8.83 -1.84 -16.84
N HIS A 187 -7.93 -1.08 -16.22
CA HIS A 187 -6.72 -1.64 -15.62
C HIS A 187 -7.04 -2.68 -14.54
N ALA A 188 -7.98 -2.40 -13.64
CA ALA A 188 -8.40 -3.36 -12.60
C ALA A 188 -8.99 -4.64 -13.21
N LYS A 189 -9.78 -4.53 -14.30
CA LYS A 189 -10.29 -5.70 -15.05
C LYS A 189 -9.17 -6.51 -15.72
N GLN A 190 -8.17 -5.84 -16.28
CA GLN A 190 -7.00 -6.54 -16.86
C GLN A 190 -6.17 -7.23 -15.77
N THR A 191 -6.01 -6.59 -14.61
CA THR A 191 -5.35 -7.19 -13.45
C THR A 191 -6.10 -8.42 -12.97
N GLN A 192 -7.43 -8.33 -12.83
CA GLN A 192 -8.29 -9.46 -12.46
C GLN A 192 -8.15 -10.63 -13.44
N LYS A 193 -8.09 -10.34 -14.73
CA LYS A 193 -8.09 -11.36 -15.78
C LYS A 193 -6.74 -12.05 -15.99
N TYR A 194 -5.63 -11.32 -15.80
CA TYR A 194 -4.31 -11.81 -16.22
C TYR A 194 -3.31 -11.97 -15.09
N ILE A 195 -3.39 -11.16 -14.03
CA ILE A 195 -2.50 -11.30 -12.87
C ILE A 195 -3.07 -12.31 -11.88
N VAL A 196 -4.38 -12.32 -11.63
CA VAL A 196 -5.01 -13.31 -10.75
C VAL A 196 -5.08 -14.65 -11.46
N ARG A 197 -4.58 -15.70 -10.80
CA ARG A 197 -4.59 -17.08 -11.27
C ARG A 197 -5.82 -17.83 -10.77
N ASP A 198 -6.20 -18.93 -11.42
CA ASP A 198 -7.38 -19.75 -11.08
C ASP A 198 -7.35 -20.29 -9.65
N ASN A 199 -6.17 -20.44 -9.06
CA ASN A 199 -5.98 -20.90 -7.68
C ASN A 199 -5.96 -19.75 -6.65
N ALA A 200 -6.44 -18.56 -7.00
CA ALA A 200 -6.45 -17.36 -6.16
C ALA A 200 -5.06 -16.85 -5.72
N THR A 201 -4.01 -17.19 -6.45
CA THR A 201 -2.69 -16.58 -6.31
C THR A 201 -2.48 -15.48 -7.35
N THR A 202 -1.45 -14.65 -7.18
CA THR A 202 -1.15 -13.58 -8.13
C THR A 202 0.22 -13.74 -8.77
N TYR A 203 0.33 -13.41 -10.06
CA TYR A 203 1.60 -13.01 -10.63
C TYR A 203 2.03 -11.66 -10.06
N HIS A 204 3.32 -11.37 -10.01
CA HIS A 204 3.80 -10.03 -9.69
C HIS A 204 3.55 -9.09 -10.87
N THR A 205 3.99 -9.49 -12.08
CA THR A 205 3.89 -8.71 -13.31
C THR A 205 3.20 -9.49 -14.40
N TYR A 206 2.59 -8.78 -15.36
CA TYR A 206 2.08 -9.36 -16.59
C TYR A 206 2.47 -8.50 -17.80
N TYR A 207 2.82 -9.13 -18.89
CA TYR A 207 3.31 -8.47 -20.09
C TYR A 207 2.31 -8.56 -21.23
N PHE A 208 2.18 -7.45 -21.95
CA PHE A 208 1.38 -7.31 -23.15
C PHE A 208 2.27 -6.91 -24.32
N ASP A 209 1.85 -7.21 -25.52
CA ASP A 209 2.45 -6.64 -26.70
C ASP A 209 2.11 -5.16 -26.78
N ASP A 210 3.11 -4.30 -26.80
CA ASP A 210 2.93 -2.84 -26.74
C ASP A 210 2.31 -2.24 -28.02
N VAL A 211 2.42 -2.94 -29.15
CA VAL A 211 1.87 -2.50 -30.44
C VAL A 211 0.41 -2.96 -30.63
N THR A 212 0.14 -4.23 -30.30
CA THR A 212 -1.16 -4.86 -30.55
C THR A 212 -2.08 -4.89 -29.33
N GLY A 213 -1.51 -4.79 -28.11
CA GLY A 213 -2.23 -4.94 -26.86
C GLY A 213 -2.53 -6.42 -26.49
N VAL A 214 -1.99 -7.39 -27.22
CA VAL A 214 -2.23 -8.80 -26.97
C VAL A 214 -1.51 -9.26 -25.68
N PRO A 215 -2.17 -9.98 -24.76
CA PRO A 215 -1.52 -10.52 -23.57
C PRO A 215 -0.47 -11.58 -23.91
N LYS A 216 0.65 -11.60 -23.19
CA LYS A 216 1.79 -12.50 -23.45
C LYS A 216 1.99 -13.51 -22.33
N TYR A 217 2.43 -13.05 -21.15
CA TYR A 217 2.78 -13.94 -20.03
C TYR A 217 2.86 -13.20 -18.72
N GLY A 218 2.63 -13.94 -17.61
CA GLY A 218 2.91 -13.50 -16.25
C GLY A 218 4.35 -13.80 -15.84
N ARG A 219 4.89 -13.01 -14.92
CA ARG A 219 6.26 -13.15 -14.41
C ARG A 219 6.39 -12.56 -13.02
N THR A 220 7.49 -12.89 -12.33
CA THR A 220 7.88 -12.19 -11.11
C THR A 220 9.08 -11.29 -11.32
N GLN A 221 9.25 -10.30 -10.42
CA GLN A 221 10.46 -9.50 -10.25
C GLN A 221 10.99 -9.67 -8.83
N GLN A 222 10.10 -9.63 -7.84
CA GLN A 222 10.45 -9.68 -6.43
C GLN A 222 10.01 -10.99 -5.74
N GLY A 223 9.18 -11.83 -6.37
CA GLY A 223 8.81 -13.14 -5.85
C GLY A 223 9.92 -14.19 -6.06
N TYR A 224 9.75 -15.34 -5.43
CA TYR A 224 10.71 -16.44 -5.48
C TYR A 224 10.85 -17.05 -6.88
N SER A 225 9.73 -17.22 -7.57
CA SER A 225 9.70 -17.73 -8.95
C SER A 225 8.46 -17.22 -9.69
N ASP A 226 8.43 -17.36 -11.02
CA ASP A 226 7.28 -16.97 -11.83
C ASP A 226 6.01 -17.73 -11.44
N GLU A 227 6.13 -18.95 -10.89
CA GLU A 227 5.02 -19.79 -10.46
C GLU A 227 4.67 -19.65 -8.98
N SER A 228 5.50 -18.97 -8.18
CA SER A 228 5.22 -18.73 -6.76
C SER A 228 4.24 -17.56 -6.56
N CYS A 229 3.96 -17.22 -5.31
CA CYS A 229 3.08 -16.11 -4.96
C CYS A 229 3.79 -15.15 -4.01
N TRP A 230 4.30 -14.06 -4.55
CA TRP A 230 4.92 -13.00 -3.78
C TRP A 230 3.92 -12.41 -2.75
N ALA A 231 4.26 -12.50 -1.46
CA ALA A 231 3.33 -12.18 -0.38
C ALA A 231 2.81 -10.74 -0.43
N ARG A 232 3.70 -9.78 -0.68
CA ARG A 232 3.30 -8.36 -0.79
C ARG A 232 2.43 -8.11 -2.02
N GLY A 233 2.67 -8.80 -3.14
CA GLY A 233 1.81 -8.74 -4.31
C GLY A 233 0.40 -9.24 -4.03
N GLN A 234 0.27 -10.35 -3.30
CA GLN A 234 -1.02 -10.86 -2.86
C GLN A 234 -1.74 -9.87 -1.95
N ALA A 235 -1.02 -9.26 -1.01
CA ALA A 235 -1.58 -8.23 -0.11
C ALA A 235 -2.05 -6.98 -0.88
N TRP A 236 -1.31 -6.53 -1.89
CA TRP A 236 -1.74 -5.47 -2.80
C TRP A 236 -3.03 -5.81 -3.55
N GLY A 237 -3.16 -7.07 -3.97
CA GLY A 237 -4.37 -7.58 -4.62
C GLY A 237 -5.59 -7.49 -3.69
N ILE A 238 -5.47 -7.94 -2.45
CA ILE A 238 -6.55 -7.88 -1.44
C ILE A 238 -7.04 -6.44 -1.27
N TYR A 239 -6.11 -5.53 -0.99
CA TYR A 239 -6.49 -4.14 -0.69
C TYR A 239 -6.94 -3.40 -1.95
N GLY A 240 -6.22 -3.50 -3.04
CA GLY A 240 -6.49 -2.76 -4.27
C GLY A 240 -7.79 -3.16 -4.97
N PHE A 241 -8.16 -4.46 -4.99
CA PHE A 241 -9.48 -4.87 -5.50
C PHE A 241 -10.60 -4.42 -4.58
N THR A 242 -10.40 -4.40 -3.26
CA THR A 242 -11.37 -3.82 -2.32
C THR A 242 -11.63 -2.34 -2.61
N LEU A 243 -10.56 -1.56 -2.84
CA LEU A 243 -10.67 -0.15 -3.21
C LEU A 243 -11.36 0.02 -4.57
N SER A 244 -11.01 -0.81 -5.56
CA SER A 244 -11.67 -0.77 -6.87
C SER A 244 -13.17 -1.07 -6.77
N TYR A 245 -13.58 -1.99 -5.89
CA TYR A 245 -15.00 -2.23 -5.57
C TYR A 245 -15.66 -0.98 -4.97
N LEU A 246 -15.02 -0.34 -4.00
CA LEU A 246 -15.56 0.86 -3.35
C LEU A 246 -15.89 1.99 -4.34
N TYR A 247 -15.03 2.21 -5.32
CA TYR A 247 -15.22 3.28 -6.31
C TYR A 247 -16.13 2.92 -7.47
N THR A 248 -16.26 1.62 -7.81
CA THR A 248 -16.97 1.19 -9.01
C THR A 248 -18.28 0.49 -8.74
N GLY A 249 -18.42 -0.15 -7.56
CA GLY A 249 -19.56 -1.01 -7.23
C GLY A 249 -19.55 -2.35 -7.98
N ASP A 250 -18.48 -2.70 -8.74
CA ASP A 250 -18.41 -3.97 -9.45
C ASP A 250 -18.14 -5.13 -8.46
N GLY A 251 -19.18 -5.92 -8.19
CA GLY A 251 -19.11 -7.05 -7.24
C GLY A 251 -18.06 -8.10 -7.59
N SER A 252 -17.60 -8.18 -8.84
CA SER A 252 -16.53 -9.09 -9.22
C SER A 252 -15.18 -8.75 -8.57
N PHE A 253 -14.92 -7.46 -8.30
CA PHE A 253 -13.73 -7.05 -7.56
C PHE A 253 -13.79 -7.46 -6.09
N LEU A 254 -14.99 -7.35 -5.47
CA LEU A 254 -15.20 -7.80 -4.10
C LEU A 254 -14.99 -9.32 -3.98
N GLU A 255 -15.51 -10.09 -4.93
CA GLU A 255 -15.31 -11.54 -5.00
C GLU A 255 -13.83 -11.89 -5.15
N THR A 256 -13.11 -11.20 -6.05
CA THR A 256 -11.67 -11.41 -6.24
C THR A 256 -10.89 -11.07 -4.96
N ALA A 257 -11.15 -9.93 -4.34
CA ALA A 257 -10.50 -9.55 -3.08
C ALA A 257 -10.70 -10.62 -2.00
N THR A 258 -11.91 -11.17 -1.92
CA THR A 258 -12.26 -12.26 -0.98
C THR A 258 -11.47 -13.54 -1.26
N GLN A 259 -11.39 -13.97 -2.52
CA GLN A 259 -10.62 -15.17 -2.90
C GLN A 259 -9.13 -15.01 -2.58
N LEU A 260 -8.56 -13.81 -2.88
CA LEU A 260 -7.16 -13.51 -2.56
C LEU A 260 -6.91 -13.48 -1.05
N ALA A 261 -7.87 -12.95 -0.27
CA ALA A 261 -7.79 -12.90 1.19
C ALA A 261 -7.85 -14.30 1.81
N ASP A 262 -8.78 -15.13 1.36
CA ASP A 262 -8.93 -16.52 1.84
C ASP A 262 -7.64 -17.32 1.58
N TYR A 263 -7.05 -17.19 0.37
CA TYR A 263 -5.78 -17.84 0.05
C TYR A 263 -4.64 -17.30 0.94
N PHE A 264 -4.50 -15.98 1.08
CA PHE A 264 -3.46 -15.39 1.93
C PHE A 264 -3.54 -15.90 3.37
N LEU A 265 -4.74 -15.89 3.96
CA LEU A 265 -4.96 -16.34 5.34
C LEU A 265 -4.70 -17.83 5.54
N GLN A 266 -4.99 -18.65 4.53
CA GLN A 266 -4.72 -20.10 4.57
C GLN A 266 -3.22 -20.40 4.58
N GLU A 267 -2.41 -19.54 3.96
CA GLU A 267 -0.97 -19.73 3.80
C GLU A 267 -0.14 -19.15 4.97
N LEU A 268 -0.78 -18.45 5.93
CA LEU A 268 -0.08 -17.88 7.07
C LEU A 268 0.47 -18.95 8.02
N PRO A 269 1.69 -18.77 8.53
CA PRO A 269 2.24 -19.59 9.60
C PRO A 269 1.55 -19.30 10.95
N GLU A 270 1.95 -20.06 12.00
CA GLU A 270 1.29 -19.98 13.32
C GLU A 270 1.36 -18.58 13.95
N ASP A 271 2.44 -17.81 13.69
CA ASP A 271 2.63 -16.44 14.15
C ASP A 271 1.88 -15.39 13.30
N LEU A 272 1.12 -15.80 12.28
CA LEU A 272 0.30 -14.97 11.41
C LEU A 272 1.07 -13.95 10.55
N ILE A 273 2.40 -13.98 10.55
CA ILE A 273 3.22 -13.10 9.73
C ILE A 273 3.81 -13.90 8.56
N CYS A 274 3.42 -13.54 7.35
CA CYS A 274 3.81 -14.25 6.14
C CYS A 274 5.34 -14.18 5.91
N TYR A 275 5.84 -15.20 5.22
CA TYR A 275 7.14 -15.12 4.57
C TYR A 275 7.07 -14.19 3.36
N TRP A 276 8.21 -13.74 2.85
CA TRP A 276 8.28 -12.83 1.70
C TRP A 276 7.67 -13.39 0.41
N ASP A 277 7.54 -14.72 0.32
CA ASP A 277 6.77 -15.42 -0.71
C ASP A 277 5.94 -16.53 -0.06
N LEU A 278 4.68 -16.68 -0.44
CA LEU A 278 3.73 -17.62 0.16
C LEU A 278 4.01 -19.09 -0.17
N ILE A 279 5.04 -19.37 -0.98
CA ILE A 279 5.52 -20.74 -1.20
C ILE A 279 6.17 -21.30 0.07
N PHE A 280 6.74 -20.45 0.92
CA PHE A 280 7.39 -20.83 2.16
C PHE A 280 6.37 -21.06 3.27
N LYS A 281 6.58 -22.13 4.05
CA LYS A 281 5.64 -22.61 5.07
C LYS A 281 6.27 -22.59 6.45
N GLU A 282 5.47 -22.88 7.47
CA GLU A 282 5.92 -23.03 8.86
C GLU A 282 7.20 -23.82 8.96
N GLY A 283 8.18 -23.29 9.72
CA GLY A 283 9.52 -23.88 9.90
C GLY A 283 10.53 -23.55 8.80
N SER A 284 10.15 -22.75 7.78
CA SER A 284 11.11 -22.22 6.81
C SER A 284 12.16 -21.33 7.49
N GLN A 285 13.36 -21.30 6.94
CA GLN A 285 14.43 -20.38 7.35
C GLN A 285 14.49 -19.11 6.51
N GLU A 286 13.50 -18.91 5.63
CA GLU A 286 13.36 -17.69 4.83
C GLU A 286 12.82 -16.53 5.66
N GLU A 287 13.05 -15.34 5.19
CA GLU A 287 12.65 -14.13 5.89
C GLU A 287 11.13 -13.92 5.87
N LYS A 288 10.62 -13.36 6.96
CA LYS A 288 9.27 -12.83 7.05
C LYS A 288 9.16 -11.52 6.27
N ASP A 289 7.93 -11.16 5.87
CA ASP A 289 7.65 -9.82 5.35
C ASP A 289 6.55 -9.16 6.17
N SER A 290 6.95 -8.46 7.22
CA SER A 290 6.03 -7.71 8.09
C SER A 290 5.26 -6.64 7.32
N SER A 291 5.83 -6.10 6.24
CA SER A 291 5.16 -5.11 5.41
C SER A 291 3.97 -5.71 4.64
N ALA A 292 4.13 -6.91 4.10
CA ALA A 292 3.02 -7.62 3.45
C ALA A 292 1.89 -7.94 4.44
N ALA A 293 2.24 -8.33 5.67
CA ALA A 293 1.26 -8.58 6.73
C ALA A 293 0.50 -7.31 7.12
N ALA A 294 1.17 -6.16 7.25
CA ALA A 294 0.55 -4.87 7.56
C ALA A 294 -0.41 -4.41 6.43
N ILE A 295 0.00 -4.53 5.17
CA ILE A 295 -0.85 -4.23 4.00
C ILE A 295 -2.08 -5.14 3.99
N ALA A 296 -1.88 -6.45 4.17
CA ALA A 296 -2.99 -7.40 4.20
C ALA A 296 -3.97 -7.10 5.34
N ALA A 297 -3.48 -6.75 6.54
CA ALA A 297 -4.33 -6.36 7.66
C ALA A 297 -5.19 -5.13 7.33
N CYS A 298 -4.63 -4.09 6.71
CA CYS A 298 -5.40 -2.93 6.24
C CYS A 298 -6.43 -3.31 5.18
N GLY A 299 -6.04 -4.15 4.21
CA GLY A 299 -6.94 -4.67 3.18
C GLY A 299 -8.10 -5.48 3.78
N LEU A 300 -7.82 -6.36 4.74
CA LEU A 300 -8.83 -7.17 5.44
C LEU A 300 -9.80 -6.31 6.25
N LEU A 301 -9.30 -5.27 6.96
CA LEU A 301 -10.15 -4.32 7.69
C LEU A 301 -11.07 -3.53 6.76
N GLU A 302 -10.61 -3.20 5.56
CA GLU A 302 -11.47 -2.53 4.58
C GLU A 302 -12.44 -3.51 3.93
N LEU A 303 -11.97 -4.70 3.53
CA LEU A 303 -12.77 -5.76 2.91
C LEU A 303 -13.92 -6.22 3.83
N SER A 304 -13.64 -6.40 5.13
CA SER A 304 -14.66 -6.79 6.11
C SER A 304 -15.85 -5.83 6.11
N LYS A 305 -15.61 -4.51 6.03
CA LYS A 305 -16.66 -3.49 6.01
C LYS A 305 -17.56 -3.56 4.77
N GLN A 306 -17.06 -4.14 3.67
CA GLN A 306 -17.79 -4.24 2.42
C GLN A 306 -18.66 -5.50 2.34
N LEU A 307 -18.45 -6.47 3.22
CA LEU A 307 -19.24 -7.69 3.30
C LEU A 307 -20.49 -7.47 4.17
N PRO A 308 -21.62 -8.08 3.80
CA PRO A 308 -22.81 -8.07 4.65
C PRO A 308 -22.52 -8.65 6.03
N VAL A 309 -23.13 -8.10 7.08
CA VAL A 309 -23.02 -8.64 8.46
C VAL A 309 -23.50 -10.10 8.57
N SER A 310 -24.34 -10.55 7.64
CA SER A 310 -24.79 -11.94 7.52
C SER A 310 -23.73 -12.88 6.93
N ASP A 311 -22.69 -12.36 6.31
CA ASP A 311 -21.54 -13.13 5.84
C ASP A 311 -20.55 -13.28 7.00
N HIS A 312 -20.23 -14.51 7.40
CA HIS A 312 -19.32 -14.78 8.51
C HIS A 312 -17.93 -14.16 8.29
N ARG A 313 -17.49 -14.03 7.03
CA ARG A 313 -16.20 -13.45 6.66
C ARG A 313 -16.07 -11.98 7.07
N HIS A 314 -17.20 -11.26 7.22
CA HIS A 314 -17.20 -9.91 7.80
C HIS A 314 -16.44 -9.86 9.14
N PHE A 315 -16.78 -10.76 10.05
CA PHE A 315 -16.15 -10.84 11.38
C PHE A 315 -14.81 -11.60 11.36
N ASP A 316 -14.66 -12.59 10.50
CA ASP A 316 -13.44 -13.40 10.43
C ASP A 316 -12.26 -12.55 9.91
N TYR A 317 -12.47 -11.72 8.88
CA TYR A 317 -11.42 -10.84 8.36
C TYR A 317 -11.05 -9.74 9.35
N GLU A 318 -12.02 -9.10 10.00
CA GLU A 318 -11.75 -8.13 11.06
C GLU A 318 -10.92 -8.76 12.18
N LYS A 319 -11.33 -9.91 12.67
CA LYS A 319 -10.63 -10.65 13.73
C LYS A 319 -9.22 -11.04 13.33
N MET A 320 -9.01 -11.50 12.09
CA MET A 320 -7.68 -11.88 11.61
C MET A 320 -6.78 -10.65 11.46
N ALA A 321 -7.29 -9.56 10.93
CA ALA A 321 -6.54 -8.30 10.84
C ALA A 321 -6.09 -7.80 12.22
N VAL A 322 -6.98 -7.83 13.22
CA VAL A 322 -6.63 -7.45 14.61
C VAL A 322 -5.55 -8.36 15.18
N LYS A 323 -5.61 -9.67 14.90
CA LYS A 323 -4.58 -10.62 15.37
C LYS A 323 -3.22 -10.37 14.68
N ILE A 324 -3.21 -10.12 13.36
CA ILE A 324 -2.00 -9.80 12.61
C ILE A 324 -1.37 -8.51 13.18
N LEU A 325 -2.16 -7.45 13.38
CA LEU A 325 -1.67 -6.19 13.96
C LEU A 325 -1.17 -6.37 15.40
N GLY A 326 -1.84 -7.21 16.19
CA GLY A 326 -1.41 -7.55 17.54
C GLY A 326 -0.08 -8.32 17.56
N GLU A 327 0.13 -9.24 16.61
CA GLU A 327 1.40 -9.96 16.48
C GLU A 327 2.52 -9.02 16.03
N LEU A 328 2.26 -8.15 15.04
CA LEU A 328 3.21 -7.12 14.60
C LEU A 328 3.62 -6.22 15.79
N GLN A 329 2.64 -5.75 16.56
CA GLN A 329 2.89 -4.93 17.75
C GLN A 329 3.78 -5.60 18.77
N LYS A 330 3.54 -6.89 19.02
CA LYS A 330 4.16 -7.64 20.10
C LYS A 330 5.59 -8.07 19.76
N ASN A 331 5.81 -8.57 18.55
CA ASN A 331 7.03 -9.29 18.20
C ASN A 331 7.81 -8.65 17.03
N TYR A 332 7.25 -7.67 16.32
CA TYR A 332 7.83 -7.12 15.10
C TYR A 332 8.12 -5.61 15.16
N THR A 333 7.88 -4.94 16.30
CA THR A 333 8.22 -3.52 16.44
C THR A 333 9.67 -3.30 16.83
N THR A 334 10.20 -2.12 16.49
CA THR A 334 11.58 -1.70 16.78
C THR A 334 11.82 -1.31 18.26
N LYS A 335 10.82 -1.42 19.13
CA LYS A 335 10.88 -0.99 20.55
C LYS A 335 12.06 -1.51 21.34
N GLN A 336 12.59 -2.67 20.96
CA GLN A 336 13.72 -3.33 21.64
C GLN A 336 15.03 -3.18 20.88
N VAL A 337 15.07 -2.36 19.80
CA VAL A 337 16.26 -2.17 18.97
C VAL A 337 16.81 -0.77 19.19
N ASP A 338 17.90 -0.70 19.97
CA ASP A 338 18.54 0.59 20.27
C ASP A 338 19.03 1.29 19.01
N GLY A 339 18.66 2.56 18.89
CA GLY A 339 19.07 3.43 17.77
C GLY A 339 18.26 3.27 16.49
N SER A 340 17.32 2.31 16.42
CA SER A 340 16.40 2.22 15.29
C SER A 340 15.48 3.45 15.20
N ASN A 341 15.17 3.85 13.97
CA ASN A 341 14.22 4.91 13.69
C ASN A 341 13.06 4.44 12.79
N GLY A 342 12.95 3.14 12.51
CA GLY A 342 11.78 2.51 11.91
C GLY A 342 10.71 2.17 12.95
N LEU A 343 9.59 1.60 12.50
CA LEU A 343 8.49 1.11 13.35
C LEU A 343 8.41 -0.41 13.33
N LEU A 344 8.52 -1.04 12.16
CA LEU A 344 8.46 -2.49 11.98
C LEU A 344 9.80 -3.07 11.50
N LEU A 345 10.19 -4.17 12.13
CA LEU A 345 11.30 -5.04 11.75
C LEU A 345 10.86 -6.13 10.76
N HIS A 346 11.81 -6.82 10.19
CA HIS A 346 11.61 -8.06 9.45
C HIS A 346 10.74 -7.90 8.21
N ALA A 347 10.91 -6.79 7.48
CA ALA A 347 10.34 -6.62 6.15
C ALA A 347 11.36 -6.99 5.07
N VAL A 348 10.87 -7.27 3.87
CA VAL A 348 11.70 -7.57 2.70
C VAL A 348 11.30 -6.65 1.55
N TYR A 349 12.22 -5.76 1.14
CA TYR A 349 11.97 -4.95 -0.07
C TYR A 349 12.09 -5.83 -1.32
N ASP A 350 13.28 -6.36 -1.58
CA ASP A 350 13.55 -7.22 -2.74
C ASP A 350 14.63 -8.25 -2.38
N LYS A 351 14.20 -9.48 -2.15
CA LYS A 351 15.09 -10.60 -1.80
C LYS A 351 16.04 -10.95 -2.94
N ASN A 352 15.57 -10.85 -4.18
CA ASN A 352 16.34 -11.28 -5.36
C ASN A 352 17.53 -10.35 -5.61
N SER A 353 17.39 -9.06 -5.32
CA SER A 353 18.48 -8.08 -5.41
C SER A 353 19.20 -7.81 -4.09
N LEU A 354 18.82 -8.50 -3.01
CA LEU A 354 19.33 -8.31 -1.64
C LEU A 354 19.13 -6.88 -1.12
N LYS A 355 18.09 -6.18 -1.57
CA LYS A 355 17.76 -4.82 -1.14
C LYS A 355 16.76 -4.86 0.00
N GLY A 356 17.09 -4.25 1.15
CA GLY A 356 16.20 -4.14 2.30
C GLY A 356 15.63 -5.49 2.74
N VAL A 357 16.52 -6.48 2.96
CA VAL A 357 16.17 -7.81 3.41
C VAL A 357 16.33 -7.88 4.91
N ASP A 358 15.27 -8.29 5.61
CA ASP A 358 15.21 -8.32 7.07
C ASP A 358 15.42 -6.94 7.72
N GLU A 359 14.85 -5.91 7.09
CA GLU A 359 15.00 -4.50 7.45
C GLU A 359 13.64 -3.85 7.76
N CYS A 360 13.64 -2.58 8.17
CA CYS A 360 12.44 -1.76 8.15
C CYS A 360 12.21 -1.24 6.72
N VAL A 361 10.94 -1.13 6.29
CA VAL A 361 10.58 -0.50 5.02
C VAL A 361 9.49 0.53 5.24
N ILE A 362 9.61 1.69 4.61
CA ILE A 362 8.77 2.85 4.96
C ILE A 362 7.27 2.62 4.66
N TRP A 363 6.93 1.84 3.64
CA TRP A 363 5.53 1.44 3.40
C TRP A 363 5.02 0.45 4.44
N GLY A 364 5.88 -0.44 4.98
CA GLY A 364 5.53 -1.33 6.09
C GLY A 364 5.14 -0.52 7.32
N ASP A 365 5.97 0.47 7.68
CA ASP A 365 5.71 1.41 8.76
C ASP A 365 4.39 2.17 8.53
N TYR A 366 4.15 2.66 7.30
CA TYR A 366 2.92 3.37 6.96
C TYR A 366 1.68 2.49 7.16
N PHE A 367 1.65 1.28 6.58
CA PHE A 367 0.48 0.41 6.70
C PHE A 367 0.28 -0.10 8.12
N TYR A 368 1.35 -0.22 8.90
CA TYR A 368 1.23 -0.48 10.33
C TYR A 368 0.52 0.67 11.05
N VAL A 369 0.97 1.91 10.85
CA VAL A 369 0.31 3.11 11.43
C VAL A 369 -1.13 3.25 10.93
N GLU A 370 -1.40 2.96 9.64
CA GLU A 370 -2.76 2.93 9.11
C GLU A 370 -3.63 1.88 9.84
N GLY A 371 -3.11 0.66 10.00
CA GLY A 371 -3.79 -0.41 10.74
C GLY A 371 -4.12 0.00 12.17
N ILE A 372 -3.16 0.57 12.91
CA ILE A 372 -3.36 1.10 14.27
C ILE A 372 -4.43 2.22 14.27
N THR A 373 -4.38 3.12 13.30
CA THR A 373 -5.37 4.20 13.16
C THR A 373 -6.77 3.65 12.95
N ARG A 374 -6.93 2.63 12.13
CA ARG A 374 -8.21 1.94 11.86
C ARG A 374 -8.79 1.25 13.10
N LEU A 375 -7.93 0.77 14.01
CA LEU A 375 -8.35 0.18 15.28
C LEU A 375 -8.69 1.26 16.34
N ALA A 376 -7.95 2.37 16.33
CA ALA A 376 -8.08 3.42 17.34
C ALA A 376 -9.31 4.31 17.15
N LYS A 377 -9.74 4.52 15.91
CA LYS A 377 -10.82 5.48 15.59
C LYS A 377 -11.57 5.10 14.33
N LYS A 378 -12.78 5.65 14.19
CA LYS A 378 -13.45 5.66 12.88
C LYS A 378 -12.63 6.56 11.94
N TRP A 379 -11.90 5.92 11.04
CA TRP A 379 -11.02 6.60 10.11
C TRP A 379 -11.60 6.62 8.69
N TYR A 380 -11.41 7.75 8.02
CA TYR A 380 -11.75 7.91 6.61
C TYR A 380 -10.49 7.67 5.78
N CYS A 381 -10.53 6.61 4.98
CA CYS A 381 -9.40 6.16 4.17
C CYS A 381 -8.89 7.27 3.24
N TYR A 382 -7.57 7.42 3.16
CA TYR A 382 -6.96 8.36 2.22
C TYR A 382 -7.00 7.84 0.78
N TRP A 383 -7.00 6.49 0.63
CA TRP A 383 -7.04 5.80 -0.67
C TRP A 383 -8.35 6.03 -1.45
#